data_1f057f1776fc87161e688cb94bfb4198
#
_entry.id   1f057f1776fc87161e688cb94bfb4198
#
_cell.length_a   1.000
_cell.length_b   1.000
_cell.length_c   1.000
_cell.angle_alpha   90.00
_cell.angle_beta   90.00
_cell.angle_gamma   90.00
#
_symmetry.space_group_name_H-M   'P 1'
#
loop_
_entity.id
_entity.type
_entity.pdbx_description
1 polymer ?
#
loop_
_entity_poly.entity_id
_entity_poly.type
_entity_poly.pdbx_seq_one_letter_code
_entity_poly.pdbx_strand_id
1 'polypeptide(L)'
;MNDDVIRAFLTQSKVIAVVGLSRDPTKTSRSVTSYMMSKGYHIVPVNPSAASVMGEVAYPSLADLPPEEAQAVDIVDIFRPSEDLPAIVNDAVASLPNLRVIWAQLGIQNDQAAEIADQAGVPMVQNRCIRVEHARLV
;
A
#
# COMPACT_ATOMS: atom_id res chain seq x y z
N MET A 1 13.28 10.67 -3.94
CA MET A 1 13.62 9.25 -4.13
C MET A 1 13.82 9.02 -5.62
N ASN A 2 14.94 8.42 -6.02
CA ASN A 2 15.25 8.26 -7.43
C ASN A 2 14.59 7.01 -8.03
N ASP A 3 14.63 6.93 -9.36
CA ASP A 3 13.97 5.85 -10.10
C ASP A 3 14.55 4.46 -9.83
N ASP A 4 15.86 4.37 -9.60
CA ASP A 4 16.48 3.07 -9.29
C ASP A 4 16.01 2.51 -7.97
N VAL A 5 15.82 3.37 -6.96
CA VAL A 5 15.29 2.97 -5.66
C VAL A 5 13.83 2.51 -5.78
N ILE A 6 13.01 3.26 -6.49
CA ILE A 6 11.60 2.90 -6.73
C ILE A 6 11.51 1.58 -7.50
N ARG A 7 12.31 1.41 -8.55
CA ARG A 7 12.35 0.16 -9.31
C ARG A 7 12.70 -1.02 -8.40
N ALA A 8 13.67 -0.85 -7.52
CA ALA A 8 14.07 -1.91 -6.59
C ALA A 8 12.92 -2.31 -5.66
N PHE A 9 12.17 -1.35 -5.09
CA PHE A 9 11.00 -1.68 -4.28
C PHE A 9 9.99 -2.49 -5.07
N LEU A 10 9.70 -2.10 -6.31
CA LEU A 10 8.71 -2.77 -7.14
C LEU A 10 9.14 -4.17 -7.56
N THR A 11 10.41 -4.34 -7.94
CA THR A 11 10.92 -5.64 -8.42
C THR A 11 11.21 -6.63 -7.31
N GLN A 12 11.54 -6.16 -6.10
CA GLN A 12 11.87 -7.01 -4.96
C GLN A 12 10.66 -7.36 -4.09
N SER A 13 9.53 -6.69 -4.30
CA SER A 13 8.31 -6.89 -3.51
C SER A 13 7.36 -7.86 -4.19
N LYS A 14 6.59 -8.59 -3.39
CA LYS A 14 5.61 -9.58 -3.88
C LYS A 14 4.21 -9.36 -3.32
N VAL A 15 4.08 -8.79 -2.13
CA VAL A 15 2.80 -8.65 -1.42
C VAL A 15 2.53 -7.18 -1.15
N ILE A 16 1.35 -6.74 -1.58
CA ILE A 16 0.88 -5.36 -1.40
C ILE A 16 -0.39 -5.38 -0.56
N ALA A 17 -0.36 -4.72 0.61
CA ALA A 17 -1.56 -4.40 1.35
C ALA A 17 -2.14 -3.10 0.79
N VAL A 18 -3.38 -3.13 0.32
CA VAL A 18 -4.04 -1.98 -0.30
C VAL A 18 -5.07 -1.42 0.66
N VAL A 19 -4.75 -0.26 1.23
CA VAL A 19 -5.62 0.44 2.19
C VAL A 19 -6.59 1.33 1.43
N GLY A 20 -7.88 1.11 1.64
CA GLY A 20 -8.91 1.83 0.91
C GLY A 20 -9.27 1.19 -0.44
N LEU A 21 -8.98 -0.08 -0.62
CA LEU A 21 -9.39 -0.82 -1.82
C LEU A 21 -10.92 -0.97 -1.82
N SER A 22 -11.55 -0.39 -2.84
CA SER A 22 -13.01 -0.37 -2.95
C SER A 22 -13.59 -1.67 -3.52
N ARG A 23 -14.80 -2.02 -3.11
CA ARG A 23 -15.60 -3.07 -3.77
C ARG A 23 -16.18 -2.60 -5.11
N ASP A 24 -16.27 -1.28 -5.32
CA ASP A 24 -16.84 -0.70 -6.53
C ASP A 24 -15.83 -0.78 -7.69
N PRO A 25 -16.12 -1.57 -8.74
CA PRO A 25 -15.18 -1.76 -9.85
C PRO A 25 -14.91 -0.50 -10.67
N THR A 26 -15.68 0.57 -10.48
CA THR A 26 -15.48 1.85 -11.18
C THR A 26 -14.44 2.74 -10.50
N LYS A 27 -14.01 2.42 -9.28
CA LYS A 27 -13.06 3.23 -8.53
C LYS A 27 -11.62 3.01 -8.99
N THR A 28 -10.80 4.06 -8.89
CA THR A 28 -9.39 4.04 -9.27
C THR A 28 -8.61 2.97 -8.50
N SER A 29 -8.91 2.78 -7.22
CA SER A 29 -8.24 1.75 -6.42
C SER A 29 -8.40 0.34 -7.03
N ARG A 30 -9.54 0.07 -7.69
CA ARG A 30 -9.80 -1.20 -8.35
C ARG A 30 -8.96 -1.38 -9.61
N SER A 31 -8.93 -0.38 -10.49
CA SER A 31 -8.18 -0.49 -11.75
C SER A 31 -6.68 -0.56 -11.52
N VAL A 32 -6.15 0.23 -10.59
CA VAL A 32 -4.73 0.19 -10.23
C VAL A 32 -4.37 -1.16 -9.61
N THR A 33 -5.16 -1.65 -8.65
CA THR A 33 -4.92 -2.93 -8.00
C THR A 33 -5.02 -4.10 -8.99
N SER A 34 -6.01 -4.07 -9.89
CA SER A 34 -6.15 -5.09 -10.95
C SER A 34 -4.89 -5.18 -11.82
N TYR A 35 -4.32 -4.03 -12.20
CA TYR A 35 -3.06 -4.00 -12.93
C TYR A 35 -1.94 -4.67 -12.12
N MET A 36 -1.79 -4.33 -10.84
CA MET A 36 -0.74 -4.92 -10.00
C MET A 36 -0.92 -6.43 -9.86
N MET A 37 -2.16 -6.90 -9.67
CA MET A 37 -2.45 -8.35 -9.66
C MET A 37 -2.04 -9.02 -10.96
N SER A 38 -2.28 -8.38 -12.10
CA SER A 38 -1.89 -8.92 -13.41
C SER A 38 -0.38 -9.04 -13.59
N LYS A 39 0.39 -8.31 -12.78
CA LYS A 39 1.86 -8.34 -12.78
C LYS A 39 2.43 -9.31 -11.74
N GLY A 40 1.57 -10.09 -11.08
CA GLY A 40 1.98 -11.16 -10.18
C GLY A 40 2.02 -10.79 -8.70
N TYR A 41 1.61 -9.58 -8.33
CA TYR A 41 1.56 -9.22 -6.91
C TYR A 41 0.38 -9.88 -6.21
N HIS A 42 0.63 -10.38 -5.00
CA HIS A 42 -0.43 -10.83 -4.10
C HIS A 42 -1.00 -9.62 -3.37
N ILE A 43 -2.32 -9.49 -3.39
CA ILE A 43 -3.00 -8.33 -2.82
C ILE A 43 -3.70 -8.73 -1.51
N VAL A 44 -3.47 -7.92 -0.47
CA VAL A 44 -4.16 -8.02 0.82
C VAL A 44 -5.04 -6.78 0.95
N PRO A 45 -6.36 -6.91 0.75
CA PRO A 45 -7.26 -5.76 0.87
C PRO A 45 -7.42 -5.32 2.32
N VAL A 46 -7.39 -4.00 2.54
CA VAL A 46 -7.73 -3.39 3.83
C VAL A 46 -8.92 -2.47 3.63
N ASN A 47 -10.07 -2.88 4.16
CA ASN A 47 -11.35 -2.18 3.99
C ASN A 47 -12.23 -2.48 5.20
N PRO A 48 -12.62 -1.46 6.00
CA PRO A 48 -13.41 -1.69 7.22
C PRO A 48 -14.86 -2.10 6.94
N SER A 49 -15.33 -1.99 5.69
CA SER A 49 -16.72 -2.20 5.33
C SER A 49 -16.96 -3.49 4.53
N ALA A 50 -15.93 -4.30 4.30
CA ALA A 50 -16.03 -5.48 3.47
C ALA A 50 -15.33 -6.68 4.09
N ALA A 51 -15.91 -7.88 3.95
CA ALA A 51 -15.29 -9.13 4.35
C ALA A 51 -14.34 -9.66 3.27
N SER A 52 -14.58 -9.31 2.01
CA SER A 52 -13.73 -9.68 0.89
C SER A 52 -13.77 -8.61 -0.19
N VAL A 53 -12.68 -8.46 -0.93
CA VAL A 53 -12.58 -7.57 -2.09
C VAL A 53 -11.73 -8.28 -3.14
N MET A 54 -12.21 -8.29 -4.40
CA MET A 54 -11.48 -8.88 -5.53
C MET A 54 -11.09 -10.34 -5.31
N GLY A 55 -11.96 -11.10 -4.61
CA GLY A 55 -11.73 -12.52 -4.34
C GLY A 55 -10.77 -12.81 -3.19
N GLU A 56 -10.29 -11.80 -2.49
CA GLU A 56 -9.36 -11.94 -1.36
C GLU A 56 -10.07 -11.56 -0.06
N VAL A 57 -9.68 -12.20 1.04
CA VAL A 57 -10.16 -11.82 2.38
C VAL A 57 -9.68 -10.40 2.68
N ALA A 58 -10.61 -9.54 3.13
CA ALA A 58 -10.30 -8.17 3.52
C ALA A 58 -10.26 -8.05 5.04
N TYR A 59 -9.38 -7.18 5.53
CA TYR A 59 -9.22 -6.90 6.96
C TYR A 59 -9.60 -5.45 7.23
N PRO A 60 -10.18 -5.13 8.41
CA PRO A 60 -10.60 -3.76 8.72
C PRO A 60 -9.46 -2.76 8.80
N SER A 61 -8.29 -3.18 9.28
CA SER A 61 -7.10 -2.34 9.39
C SER A 61 -5.85 -3.20 9.25
N LEU A 62 -4.69 -2.55 9.09
CA LEU A 62 -3.40 -3.24 9.05
C LEU A 62 -3.11 -3.98 10.36
N ALA A 63 -3.54 -3.44 11.49
CA ALA A 63 -3.36 -4.08 12.79
C ALA A 63 -4.14 -5.39 12.94
N ASP A 64 -5.17 -5.60 12.13
CA ASP A 64 -6.01 -6.80 12.17
C ASP A 64 -5.48 -7.94 11.30
N LEU A 65 -4.40 -7.74 10.55
CA LEU A 65 -3.81 -8.80 9.75
C LEU A 65 -3.31 -9.94 10.65
N PRO A 66 -3.61 -11.20 10.30
CA PRO A 66 -2.98 -12.34 10.99
C PRO A 66 -1.45 -12.27 10.88
N PRO A 67 -0.71 -12.88 11.84
CA PRO A 67 0.76 -12.79 11.84
C PRO A 67 1.43 -13.19 10.53
N GLU A 68 0.96 -14.25 9.87
CA GLU A 68 1.54 -14.70 8.60
C GLU A 68 1.35 -13.64 7.49
N GLU A 69 0.18 -13.03 7.43
CA GLU A 69 -0.11 -11.97 6.45
C GLU A 69 0.72 -10.73 6.76
N ALA A 70 0.77 -10.32 8.03
CA ALA A 70 1.51 -9.14 8.45
C ALA A 70 3.01 -9.27 8.13
N GLN A 71 3.59 -10.44 8.33
CA GLN A 71 5.00 -10.71 8.03
C GLN A 71 5.30 -10.72 6.53
N ALA A 72 4.31 -11.00 5.70
CA ALA A 72 4.48 -11.13 4.26
C ALA A 72 4.40 -9.79 3.52
N VAL A 73 3.78 -8.75 4.10
CA VAL A 73 3.55 -7.48 3.41
C VAL A 73 4.85 -6.74 3.14
N ASP A 74 5.10 -6.45 1.88
CA ASP A 74 6.25 -5.68 1.40
C ASP A 74 5.92 -4.20 1.18
N ILE A 75 4.73 -3.92 0.64
CA ILE A 75 4.29 -2.58 0.26
C ILE A 75 2.90 -2.32 0.88
N VAL A 76 2.72 -1.13 1.45
CA VAL A 76 1.40 -0.61 1.77
C VAL A 76 1.05 0.46 0.74
N ASP A 77 -0.01 0.23 -0.03
CA ASP A 77 -0.49 1.15 -1.06
C ASP A 77 -1.79 1.80 -0.59
N ILE A 78 -1.84 3.13 -0.54
CA ILE A 78 -2.87 3.87 0.17
C ILE A 78 -3.74 4.69 -0.79
N PHE A 79 -5.06 4.43 -0.75
CA PHE A 79 -6.12 5.16 -1.46
C PHE A 79 -7.07 5.86 -0.49
N ARG A 80 -6.54 6.46 0.57
CA ARG A 80 -7.33 7.20 1.56
C ARG A 80 -7.00 8.68 1.49
N PRO A 81 -7.90 9.58 1.95
CA PRO A 81 -7.60 11.02 2.01
C PRO A 81 -6.31 11.33 2.76
N SER A 82 -5.63 12.40 2.36
CA SER A 82 -4.32 12.78 2.91
C SER A 82 -4.34 12.95 4.43
N GLU A 83 -5.43 13.44 5.00
CA GLU A 83 -5.58 13.60 6.46
C GLU A 83 -5.60 12.28 7.23
N ASP A 84 -5.90 11.17 6.57
CA ASP A 84 -5.91 9.84 7.20
C ASP A 84 -4.52 9.20 7.24
N LEU A 85 -3.55 9.74 6.51
CA LEU A 85 -2.23 9.13 6.37
C LEU A 85 -1.47 8.96 7.69
N PRO A 86 -1.45 9.92 8.63
CA PRO A 86 -0.70 9.73 9.87
C PRO A 86 -1.12 8.49 10.64
N ALA A 87 -2.42 8.26 10.78
CA ALA A 87 -2.94 7.08 11.48
C ALA A 87 -2.61 5.78 10.75
N ILE A 88 -2.73 5.77 9.42
CA ILE A 88 -2.42 4.59 8.60
C ILE A 88 -0.93 4.26 8.66
N VAL A 89 -0.06 5.27 8.57
CA VAL A 89 1.39 5.07 8.64
C VAL A 89 1.81 4.58 10.02
N ASN A 90 1.26 5.13 11.10
CA ASN A 90 1.49 4.61 12.45
C ASN A 90 1.14 3.13 12.56
N ASP A 91 -0.01 2.75 12.03
CA ASP A 91 -0.49 1.37 12.03
C ASP A 91 0.45 0.45 11.23
N ALA A 92 0.87 0.91 10.06
CA ALA A 92 1.78 0.15 9.20
C ALA A 92 3.12 -0.12 9.86
N VAL A 93 3.76 0.90 10.43
CA VAL A 93 5.09 0.74 11.04
C VAL A 93 5.04 -0.09 12.33
N ALA A 94 3.90 -0.07 13.03
CA ALA A 94 3.72 -0.86 14.25
C ALA A 94 3.40 -2.33 13.96
N SER A 95 2.74 -2.63 12.84
CA SER A 95 2.13 -3.94 12.60
C SER A 95 2.87 -4.81 11.57
N LEU A 96 3.68 -4.20 10.70
CA LEU A 96 4.27 -4.89 9.54
C LEU A 96 5.79 -4.95 9.65
N PRO A 97 6.35 -6.06 10.19
CA PRO A 97 7.79 -6.12 10.52
C PRO A 97 8.72 -6.12 9.32
N ASN A 98 8.24 -6.52 8.14
CA ASN A 98 9.07 -6.64 6.94
C ASN A 98 8.71 -5.62 5.85
N LEU A 99 7.99 -4.58 6.23
CA LEU A 99 7.57 -3.51 5.31
C LEU A 99 8.76 -2.84 4.64
N ARG A 100 8.76 -2.78 3.31
CA ARG A 100 9.83 -2.18 2.51
C ARG A 100 9.55 -0.74 2.18
N VAL A 101 8.30 -0.41 1.86
CA VAL A 101 7.91 0.95 1.45
C VAL A 101 6.43 1.18 1.71
N ILE A 102 6.10 2.41 2.08
CA ILE A 102 4.72 2.92 2.14
C ILE A 102 4.50 3.79 0.91
N TRP A 103 3.37 3.56 0.24
CA TRP A 103 3.05 4.23 -1.02
C TRP A 103 1.73 4.98 -0.92
N ALA A 104 1.78 6.31 -1.04
CA ALA A 104 0.59 7.14 -1.13
C ALA A 104 0.36 7.54 -2.59
N GLN A 105 -0.84 7.24 -3.09
CA GLN A 105 -1.21 7.40 -4.49
C GLN A 105 -1.26 8.87 -4.92
N LEU A 106 -1.42 9.09 -6.22
CA LEU A 106 -1.46 10.42 -6.82
C LEU A 106 -2.49 11.32 -6.12
N GLY A 107 -2.06 12.51 -5.73
CA GLY A 107 -2.90 13.47 -5.00
C GLY A 107 -2.96 13.25 -3.49
N ILE A 108 -2.27 12.23 -2.97
CA ILE A 108 -2.30 11.86 -1.55
C ILE A 108 -0.91 12.09 -0.96
N GLN A 109 -0.82 13.01 0.01
CA GLN A 109 0.44 13.31 0.69
C GLN A 109 0.19 13.99 2.04
N ASN A 110 1.13 13.81 2.97
CA ASN A 110 1.01 14.34 4.32
C ASN A 110 2.41 14.39 4.96
N ASP A 111 2.85 15.57 5.40
CA ASP A 111 4.18 15.77 5.96
C ASP A 111 4.37 15.06 7.31
N GLN A 112 3.33 15.05 8.14
CA GLN A 112 3.38 14.34 9.42
C GLN A 112 3.54 12.83 9.22
N ALA A 113 2.82 12.27 8.27
CA ALA A 113 2.94 10.86 7.92
C ALA A 113 4.35 10.52 7.43
N ALA A 114 4.92 11.38 6.59
CA ALA A 114 6.29 11.22 6.10
C ALA A 114 7.30 11.21 7.24
N GLU A 115 7.12 12.08 8.24
CA GLU A 115 7.98 12.13 9.42
C GLU A 115 7.86 10.86 10.26
N ILE A 116 6.65 10.35 10.45
CA ILE A 116 6.42 9.08 11.16
C ILE A 116 7.15 7.93 10.48
N ALA A 117 7.02 7.82 9.18
CA ALA A 117 7.71 6.79 8.40
C ALA A 117 9.23 6.93 8.50
N ASP A 118 9.75 8.15 8.38
CA ASP A 118 11.19 8.43 8.45
C ASP A 118 11.77 8.04 9.82
N GLN A 119 11.08 8.40 10.90
CA GLN A 119 11.51 8.03 12.26
C GLN A 119 11.51 6.53 12.49
N ALA A 120 10.64 5.80 11.81
CA ALA A 120 10.59 4.33 11.87
C ALA A 120 11.58 3.65 10.91
N GLY A 121 12.29 4.42 10.09
CA GLY A 121 13.23 3.89 9.10
C GLY A 121 12.56 3.26 7.89
N VAL A 122 11.30 3.59 7.61
CA VAL A 122 10.54 3.05 6.48
C VAL A 122 10.45 4.09 5.37
N PRO A 123 10.94 3.79 4.16
CA PRO A 123 10.79 4.68 3.02
C PRO A 123 9.33 4.94 2.68
N MET A 124 9.03 6.16 2.23
CA MET A 124 7.67 6.53 1.82
C MET A 124 7.71 7.26 0.49
N VAL A 125 6.92 6.77 -0.47
CA VAL A 125 6.65 7.43 -1.74
C VAL A 125 5.28 8.10 -1.63
N GLN A 126 5.17 9.36 -2.04
CA GLN A 126 3.92 10.09 -1.97
C GLN A 126 3.58 10.73 -3.29
N ASN A 127 2.28 10.91 -3.54
CA ASN A 127 1.75 11.64 -4.69
C ASN A 127 2.23 11.03 -6.02
N ARG A 128 2.23 9.69 -6.10
CA ARG A 128 2.56 8.95 -7.32
C ARG A 128 1.62 7.74 -7.46
N CYS A 129 1.23 7.42 -8.69
CA CYS A 129 0.44 6.22 -8.96
C CYS A 129 1.37 5.02 -9.12
N ILE A 130 1.18 3.98 -8.31
CA ILE A 130 2.02 2.78 -8.33
C ILE A 130 1.95 2.06 -9.69
N ARG A 131 0.79 2.06 -10.34
CA ARG A 131 0.62 1.50 -11.68
C ARG A 131 1.47 2.23 -12.72
N VAL A 132 1.44 3.57 -12.69
CA VAL A 132 2.21 4.39 -13.62
C VAL A 132 3.70 4.17 -13.41
N GLU A 133 4.16 4.16 -12.18
CA GLU A 133 5.57 3.95 -11.88
C GLU A 133 6.02 2.53 -12.25
N HIS A 134 5.20 1.52 -11.99
CA HIS A 134 5.50 0.15 -12.39
C HIS A 134 5.64 0.04 -13.91
N ALA A 135 4.68 0.60 -14.66
CA ALA A 135 4.71 0.56 -16.12
C ALA A 135 5.91 1.31 -16.70
N ARG A 136 6.35 2.37 -16.01
CA ARG A 136 7.49 3.20 -16.46
C ARG A 136 8.84 2.55 -16.12
N LEU A 137 8.95 1.87 -14.99
CA LEU A 137 10.25 1.46 -14.42
C LEU A 137 10.51 -0.06 -14.48
N VAL A 138 9.47 -0.85 -14.60
CA VAL A 138 9.57 -2.33 -14.62
C VAL A 138 9.13 -2.96 -15.97
#